data_c25db6f900dfd5aab13f927a7f02e598
#
_entry.id   c25db6f900dfd5aab13f927a7f02e598
#
_cell.length_a   1.000
_cell.length_b   1.000
_cell.length_c   1.000
_cell.angle_alpha   90.00
_cell.angle_beta   90.00
_cell.angle_gamma   90.00
#
_symmetry.space_group_name_H-M   'P 1'
#
loop_
_entity.id
_entity.type
_entity.pdbx_description
1 polymer ?
#
loop_
_entity_poly.entity_id
_entity_poly.type
_entity_poly.pdbx_seq_one_letter_code
_entity_poly.pdbx_strand_id
1 'polypeptide(L)'
;MKKLEIDDFIACVFLVITITVVIVNVFMRYFFNAPLTSAEEIATICFIWSIFVGGASCYRKHMHMGIDILTHLFPKSMKKYLELFINIVVSIIIGVIFYLSVTFSIGARFKPTPVLGISSLYENASLIVGFGLIFIYSVNNLIKSIKTIAGKKGDMNV
;
A
#
# COMPACT_ATOMS: atom_id res chain seq x y z
N MET A 1 20.36 11.67 -3.49
CA MET A 1 19.05 11.53 -4.17
C MET A 1 18.60 10.08 -4.01
N LYS A 2 17.55 9.80 -3.19
CA LYS A 2 16.97 8.44 -3.09
C LYS A 2 16.43 8.09 -4.47
N LYS A 3 16.81 6.93 -5.02
CA LYS A 3 16.21 6.42 -6.25
C LYS A 3 14.69 6.39 -6.07
N LEU A 4 13.94 7.08 -6.93
CA LEU A 4 12.51 6.86 -7.06
C LEU A 4 12.33 5.39 -7.45
N GLU A 5 11.69 4.65 -6.59
CA GLU A 5 11.39 3.26 -6.89
C GLU A 5 10.09 3.22 -7.72
N ILE A 6 9.86 2.12 -8.43
CA ILE A 6 8.79 2.00 -9.43
C ILE A 6 7.41 2.32 -8.83
N ASP A 7 7.16 1.86 -7.61
CA ASP A 7 5.90 2.10 -6.89
C ASP A 7 5.68 3.58 -6.52
N ASP A 8 6.74 4.33 -6.14
CA ASP A 8 6.65 5.78 -5.94
C ASP A 8 6.27 6.50 -7.22
N PHE A 9 6.94 6.14 -8.32
CA PHE A 9 6.69 6.76 -9.61
C PHE A 9 5.25 6.52 -10.08
N ILE A 10 4.76 5.27 -9.97
CA ILE A 10 3.39 4.92 -10.34
C ILE A 10 2.37 5.69 -9.49
N ALA A 11 2.57 5.75 -8.16
CA ALA A 11 1.69 6.50 -7.27
C ALA A 11 1.65 7.99 -7.61
N CYS A 12 2.81 8.60 -7.91
CA CYS A 12 2.90 9.99 -8.33
C CYS A 12 2.18 10.24 -9.66
N VAL A 13 2.32 9.35 -10.65
CA VAL A 13 1.63 9.48 -11.94
C VAL A 13 0.11 9.46 -11.75
N PHE A 14 -0.43 8.51 -10.99
CA PHE A 14 -1.85 8.48 -10.68
C PHE A 14 -2.33 9.73 -9.94
N LEU A 15 -1.54 10.25 -9.02
CA LEU A 15 -1.87 11.48 -8.30
C LEU A 15 -1.91 12.69 -9.23
N VAL A 16 -0.94 12.84 -10.14
CA VAL A 16 -0.91 13.92 -11.13
C VAL A 16 -2.12 13.84 -12.07
N ILE A 17 -2.47 12.64 -12.53
CA ILE A 17 -3.67 12.42 -13.34
C ILE A 17 -4.92 12.86 -12.58
N THR A 18 -5.07 12.44 -11.32
CA THR A 18 -6.20 12.83 -10.46
C THR A 18 -6.33 14.34 -10.37
N ILE A 19 -5.24 15.05 -10.03
CA ILE A 19 -5.23 16.51 -9.89
C ILE A 19 -5.62 17.18 -11.21
N THR A 20 -5.05 16.70 -12.33
CA THR A 20 -5.32 17.26 -13.65
C THR A 20 -6.78 17.09 -14.05
N VAL A 21 -7.36 15.90 -13.85
CA VAL A 21 -8.77 15.61 -14.18
C VAL A 21 -9.70 16.47 -13.32
N VAL A 22 -9.41 16.63 -12.02
CA VAL A 22 -10.22 17.48 -11.12
C VAL A 22 -10.16 18.95 -11.56
N ILE A 23 -8.95 19.47 -11.87
CA ILE A 23 -8.81 20.86 -12.34
C ILE A 23 -9.59 21.08 -13.64
N VAL A 24 -9.46 20.18 -14.61
CA VAL A 24 -10.20 20.27 -15.89
C VAL A 24 -11.71 20.23 -15.63
N ASN A 25 -12.20 19.34 -14.76
CA ASN A 25 -13.62 19.27 -14.44
C ASN A 25 -14.13 20.56 -13.78
N VAL A 26 -13.35 21.16 -12.88
CA VAL A 26 -13.65 22.46 -12.26
C VAL A 26 -13.76 23.56 -13.35
N PHE A 27 -12.79 23.61 -14.27
CA PHE A 27 -12.82 24.56 -15.38
C PHE A 27 -14.08 24.38 -16.26
N MET A 28 -14.38 23.15 -16.67
CA MET A 28 -15.57 22.84 -17.47
C MET A 28 -16.86 23.25 -16.77
N ARG A 29 -16.94 23.03 -15.46
CA ARG A 29 -18.10 23.41 -14.65
C ARG A 29 -18.32 24.93 -14.58
N TYR A 30 -17.26 25.72 -14.34
CA TYR A 30 -17.39 27.15 -14.11
C TYR A 30 -17.36 28.00 -15.38
N PHE A 31 -16.61 27.60 -16.42
CA PHE A 31 -16.52 28.36 -17.66
C PHE A 31 -17.55 27.93 -18.72
N PHE A 32 -17.88 26.64 -18.75
CA PHE A 32 -18.75 26.10 -19.80
C PHE A 32 -20.12 25.65 -19.27
N ASN A 33 -20.39 25.76 -17.96
CA ASN A 33 -21.58 25.22 -17.30
C ASN A 33 -21.89 23.77 -17.67
N ALA A 34 -20.87 22.98 -18.06
CA ALA A 34 -20.97 21.61 -18.50
C ALA A 34 -20.05 20.70 -17.65
N PRO A 35 -20.49 20.31 -16.43
CA PRO A 35 -19.70 19.40 -15.60
C PRO A 35 -19.58 18.03 -16.25
N LEU A 36 -18.36 17.49 -16.25
CA LEU A 36 -18.09 16.15 -16.75
C LEU A 36 -18.29 15.14 -15.60
N THR A 37 -19.45 14.52 -15.52
CA THR A 37 -19.76 13.52 -14.46
C THR A 37 -18.79 12.33 -14.50
N SER A 38 -18.36 11.92 -15.70
CA SER A 38 -17.36 10.85 -15.88
C SER A 38 -15.98 11.22 -15.32
N ALA A 39 -15.62 12.51 -15.26
CA ALA A 39 -14.34 12.96 -14.73
C ALA A 39 -14.22 12.71 -13.22
N GLU A 40 -15.32 12.84 -12.47
CA GLU A 40 -15.32 12.57 -11.02
C GLU A 40 -15.02 11.11 -10.73
N GLU A 41 -15.58 10.19 -11.52
CA GLU A 41 -15.35 8.75 -11.34
C GLU A 41 -13.92 8.36 -11.74
N ILE A 42 -13.41 8.90 -12.86
CA ILE A 42 -12.01 8.67 -13.29
C ILE A 42 -11.03 9.20 -12.22
N ALA A 43 -11.28 10.41 -11.71
CA ALA A 43 -10.45 11.00 -10.65
C ALA A 43 -10.45 10.13 -9.39
N THR A 44 -11.61 9.60 -9.00
CA THR A 44 -11.74 8.71 -7.84
C THR A 44 -10.94 7.42 -8.03
N ILE A 45 -11.06 6.76 -9.19
CA ILE A 45 -10.30 5.54 -9.50
C ILE A 45 -8.79 5.82 -9.43
N CYS A 46 -8.32 6.86 -10.10
CA CYS A 46 -6.89 7.22 -10.09
C CYS A 46 -6.40 7.57 -8.68
N PHE A 47 -7.21 8.26 -7.88
CA PHE A 47 -6.89 8.60 -6.51
C PHE A 47 -6.75 7.36 -5.62
N ILE A 48 -7.66 6.41 -5.73
CA ILE A 48 -7.61 5.14 -5.00
C ILE A 48 -6.34 4.35 -5.36
N TRP A 49 -5.99 4.27 -6.65
CA TRP A 49 -4.74 3.66 -7.09
C TRP A 49 -3.51 4.37 -6.50
N SER A 50 -3.50 5.70 -6.49
CA SER A 50 -2.41 6.49 -5.89
C SER A 50 -2.24 6.18 -4.40
N ILE A 51 -3.36 6.08 -3.65
CA ILE A 51 -3.33 5.80 -2.20
C ILE A 51 -2.78 4.40 -1.92
N PHE A 52 -3.27 3.36 -2.59
CA PHE A 52 -2.87 1.99 -2.26
C PHE A 52 -1.45 1.67 -2.70
N VAL A 53 -1.03 2.12 -3.89
CA VAL A 53 0.36 1.93 -4.37
C VAL A 53 1.32 2.83 -3.57
N GLY A 54 0.94 4.08 -3.30
CA GLY A 54 1.73 4.99 -2.47
C GLY A 54 1.85 4.52 -1.02
N GLY A 55 0.77 3.95 -0.46
CA GLY A 55 0.77 3.33 0.87
C GLY A 55 1.73 2.15 0.95
N ALA A 56 1.80 1.31 -0.09
CA ALA A 56 2.76 0.22 -0.16
C ALA A 56 4.21 0.72 -0.18
N SER A 57 4.49 1.78 -0.93
CA SER A 57 5.81 2.43 -0.92
C SER A 57 6.16 3.05 0.42
N CYS A 58 5.18 3.72 1.06
CA CYS A 58 5.35 4.28 2.39
C CYS A 58 5.65 3.19 3.42
N TYR A 59 4.90 2.09 3.40
CA TYR A 59 5.13 0.93 4.27
C TYR A 59 6.56 0.40 4.12
N ARG A 60 7.04 0.22 2.90
CA ARG A 60 8.40 -0.24 2.63
C ARG A 60 9.47 0.70 3.19
N LYS A 61 9.28 2.02 3.08
CA LYS A 61 10.25 3.02 3.55
C LYS A 61 10.26 3.20 5.06
N HIS A 62 9.09 3.11 5.69
CA HIS A 62 8.90 3.39 7.12
C HIS A 62 8.82 2.13 7.99
N MET A 63 9.03 0.96 7.41
CA MET A 63 8.92 -0.32 8.10
C MET A 63 9.83 -0.44 9.34
N HIS A 64 10.97 0.28 9.34
CA HIS A 64 11.91 0.28 10.46
C HIS A 64 11.62 1.37 11.51
N MET A 65 10.93 2.45 11.16
CA MET A 65 10.73 3.58 12.08
C MET A 65 9.80 3.26 13.25
N GLY A 66 8.71 2.53 13.02
CA GLY A 66 7.77 2.15 14.08
C GLY A 66 8.38 1.19 15.11
N ILE A 67 9.24 0.30 14.64
CA ILE A 67 9.95 -0.67 15.48
C ILE A 67 11.04 0.03 16.30
N ASP A 68 11.76 0.99 15.71
CA ASP A 68 12.85 1.70 16.38
C ASP A 68 12.36 2.50 17.60
N ILE A 69 11.18 3.13 17.54
CA ILE A 69 10.60 3.87 18.66
C ILE A 69 10.31 2.93 19.85
N LEU A 70 9.67 1.79 19.58
CA LEU A 70 9.35 0.82 20.64
C LEU A 70 10.61 0.17 21.23
N THR A 71 11.61 -0.04 20.40
CA THR A 71 12.85 -0.74 20.82
C THR A 71 13.81 0.14 21.60
N HIS A 72 13.64 1.47 21.61
CA HIS A 72 14.40 2.36 22.49
C HIS A 72 14.05 2.18 23.99
N LEU A 73 12.85 1.64 24.30
CA LEU A 73 12.43 1.38 25.68
C LEU A 73 12.98 0.07 26.26
N PHE A 74 13.49 -0.84 25.43
CA PHE A 74 13.88 -2.18 25.86
C PHE A 74 15.40 -2.44 25.74
N PRO A 75 15.99 -3.28 26.61
CA PRO A 75 17.42 -3.63 26.53
C PRO A 75 17.74 -4.37 25.23
N LYS A 76 18.97 -4.16 24.73
CA LYS A 76 19.43 -4.64 23.40
C LYS A 76 19.21 -6.15 23.16
N SER A 77 19.19 -6.97 24.21
CA SER A 77 18.96 -8.42 24.11
C SER A 77 17.50 -8.76 23.78
N MET A 78 16.54 -8.00 24.29
CA MET A 78 15.10 -8.23 24.04
C MET A 78 14.62 -7.60 22.74
N LYS A 79 15.34 -6.59 22.23
CA LYS A 79 14.99 -5.87 20.99
C LYS A 79 14.71 -6.80 19.81
N LYS A 80 15.56 -7.82 19.60
CA LYS A 80 15.44 -8.75 18.47
C LYS A 80 14.22 -9.67 18.54
N TYR A 81 13.91 -10.16 19.73
CA TYR A 81 12.73 -11.02 19.93
C TYR A 81 11.45 -10.23 19.81
N LEU A 82 11.45 -8.99 20.31
CA LEU A 82 10.31 -8.07 20.17
C LEU A 82 10.08 -7.71 18.69
N GLU A 83 11.13 -7.38 17.94
CA GLU A 83 11.08 -7.10 16.50
C GLU A 83 10.53 -8.29 15.71
N LEU A 84 11.00 -9.51 16.02
CA LEU A 84 10.47 -10.71 15.39
C LEU A 84 8.98 -10.90 15.70
N PHE A 85 8.59 -10.75 16.97
CA PHE A 85 7.19 -10.88 17.39
C PHE A 85 6.28 -9.87 16.65
N ILE A 86 6.68 -8.60 16.62
CA ILE A 86 5.94 -7.55 15.90
C ILE A 86 5.83 -7.89 14.42
N ASN A 87 6.91 -8.30 13.76
CA ASN A 87 6.90 -8.64 12.34
C ASN A 87 6.00 -9.85 12.04
N ILE A 88 5.91 -10.83 12.94
CA ILE A 88 4.98 -11.96 12.80
C ILE A 88 3.54 -11.46 12.88
N VAL A 89 3.19 -10.69 13.92
CA VAL A 89 1.83 -10.17 14.12
C VAL A 89 1.41 -9.30 12.93
N VAL A 90 2.26 -8.38 12.49
CA VAL A 90 2.01 -7.51 11.35
C VAL A 90 1.82 -8.32 10.06
N SER A 91 2.67 -9.34 9.81
CA SER A 91 2.52 -10.19 8.62
C SER A 91 1.21 -10.97 8.62
N ILE A 92 0.76 -11.46 9.77
CA ILE A 92 -0.54 -12.15 9.89
C ILE A 92 -1.68 -11.19 9.58
N ILE A 93 -1.68 -10.00 10.19
CA ILE A 93 -2.73 -8.99 9.96
C ILE A 93 -2.79 -8.59 8.49
N ILE A 94 -1.65 -8.29 7.86
CA ILE A 94 -1.59 -7.92 6.44
C ILE A 94 -2.04 -9.09 5.55
N GLY A 95 -1.68 -10.32 5.89
CA GLY A 95 -2.13 -11.51 5.17
C GLY A 95 -3.66 -11.69 5.20
N VAL A 96 -4.28 -11.46 6.35
CA VAL A 96 -5.76 -11.47 6.48
C VAL A 96 -6.39 -10.35 5.67
N ILE A 97 -5.85 -9.12 5.73
CA ILE A 97 -6.36 -7.98 4.95
C ILE A 97 -6.21 -8.26 3.45
N PHE A 98 -5.10 -8.82 3.01
CA PHE A 98 -4.90 -9.20 1.61
C PHE A 98 -5.94 -10.23 1.15
N TYR A 99 -6.17 -11.28 1.92
CA TYR A 99 -7.21 -12.28 1.64
C TYR A 99 -8.61 -11.66 1.52
N LEU A 100 -8.97 -10.78 2.47
CA LEU A 100 -10.24 -10.06 2.44
C LEU A 100 -10.34 -9.14 1.22
N SER A 101 -9.25 -8.46 0.83
CA SER A 101 -9.20 -7.59 -0.35
C SER A 101 -9.47 -8.36 -1.63
N VAL A 102 -8.90 -9.56 -1.77
CA VAL A 102 -9.16 -10.44 -2.92
C VAL A 102 -10.62 -10.88 -2.95
N THR A 103 -11.15 -11.37 -1.83
CA THR A 103 -12.55 -11.83 -1.72
C THR A 103 -13.53 -10.70 -2.03
N PHE A 104 -13.28 -9.51 -1.47
CA PHE A 104 -14.10 -8.31 -1.70
C PHE A 104 -14.09 -7.89 -3.17
N SER A 105 -12.91 -7.85 -3.79
CA SER A 105 -12.75 -7.45 -5.19
C SER A 105 -13.45 -8.41 -6.15
N ILE A 106 -13.37 -9.71 -5.89
CA ILE A 106 -14.07 -10.73 -6.68
C ILE A 106 -15.59 -10.56 -6.54
N GLY A 107 -16.10 -10.31 -5.34
CA GLY A 107 -17.53 -10.07 -5.08
C GLY A 107 -18.05 -8.80 -5.76
N ALA A 108 -17.21 -7.78 -5.91
CA ALA A 108 -17.55 -6.52 -6.58
C ALA A 108 -17.50 -6.59 -8.12
N ARG A 109 -17.02 -7.69 -8.70
CA ARG A 109 -16.84 -7.86 -10.16
C ARG A 109 -18.09 -7.56 -10.98
N PHE A 110 -19.25 -7.91 -10.47
CA PHE A 110 -20.52 -7.77 -11.18
C PHE A 110 -21.25 -6.46 -10.90
N LYS A 111 -20.68 -5.58 -10.04
CA LYS A 111 -21.26 -4.27 -9.76
C LYS A 111 -20.72 -3.26 -10.76
N PRO A 112 -21.60 -2.65 -11.61
CA PRO A 112 -21.18 -1.56 -12.48
C PRO A 112 -20.95 -0.30 -11.66
N THR A 113 -20.03 0.53 -12.11
CA THR A 113 -19.83 1.86 -11.57
C THR A 113 -20.97 2.79 -11.96
N PRO A 114 -21.32 3.82 -11.15
CA PRO A 114 -22.56 4.59 -11.32
C PRO A 114 -22.64 5.39 -12.62
N VAL A 115 -21.51 5.87 -13.14
CA VAL A 115 -21.46 6.81 -14.27
C VAL A 115 -20.89 6.16 -15.53
N LEU A 116 -19.73 5.50 -15.42
CA LEU A 116 -19.05 4.87 -16.55
C LEU A 116 -19.62 3.49 -16.87
N GLY A 117 -20.36 2.85 -15.95
CA GLY A 117 -20.90 1.51 -16.13
C GLY A 117 -19.84 0.40 -16.26
N ILE A 118 -18.58 0.71 -15.96
CA ILE A 118 -17.50 -0.27 -15.94
C ILE A 118 -17.56 -1.12 -14.67
N SER A 119 -16.92 -2.29 -14.69
CA SER A 119 -16.88 -3.15 -13.50
C SER A 119 -16.11 -2.46 -12.36
N SER A 120 -16.69 -2.43 -11.16
CA SER A 120 -16.01 -1.95 -9.93
C SER A 120 -14.75 -2.76 -9.60
N LEU A 121 -14.48 -3.85 -10.34
CA LEU A 121 -13.23 -4.59 -10.22
C LEU A 121 -12.00 -3.70 -10.49
N TYR A 122 -12.08 -2.76 -11.44
CA TYR A 122 -10.95 -1.88 -11.78
C TYR A 122 -10.57 -0.95 -10.63
N GLU A 123 -11.56 -0.49 -9.88
CA GLU A 123 -11.36 0.30 -8.67
C GLU A 123 -10.78 -0.58 -7.54
N ASN A 124 -11.40 -1.73 -7.30
CA ASN A 124 -11.01 -2.62 -6.22
C ASN A 124 -9.72 -3.41 -6.49
N ALA A 125 -9.26 -3.52 -7.74
CA ALA A 125 -7.97 -4.12 -8.08
C ALA A 125 -6.79 -3.37 -7.42
N SER A 126 -6.95 -2.07 -7.15
CA SER A 126 -5.96 -1.29 -6.41
C SER A 126 -5.71 -1.82 -5.00
N LEU A 127 -6.75 -2.34 -4.32
CA LEU A 127 -6.61 -2.98 -3.01
C LEU A 127 -5.75 -4.26 -3.11
N ILE A 128 -6.03 -5.10 -4.12
CA ILE A 128 -5.27 -6.34 -4.33
C ILE A 128 -3.80 -6.02 -4.57
N VAL A 129 -3.53 -5.05 -5.45
CA VAL A 129 -2.15 -4.65 -5.79
C VAL A 129 -1.47 -4.01 -4.58
N GLY A 130 -2.12 -3.05 -3.90
CA GLY A 130 -1.54 -2.35 -2.77
C GLY A 130 -1.25 -3.28 -1.58
N PHE A 131 -2.25 -4.03 -1.12
CA PHE A 131 -2.05 -4.97 -0.01
C PHE A 131 -1.18 -6.17 -0.40
N GLY A 132 -1.18 -6.59 -1.66
CA GLY A 132 -0.26 -7.61 -2.18
C GLY A 132 1.20 -7.15 -2.09
N LEU A 133 1.50 -5.91 -2.49
CA LEU A 133 2.85 -5.33 -2.35
C LEU A 133 3.25 -5.22 -0.88
N ILE A 134 2.35 -4.73 -0.01
CA ILE A 134 2.61 -4.63 1.43
C ILE A 134 2.88 -6.02 2.02
N PHE A 135 2.13 -7.03 1.63
CA PHE A 135 2.33 -8.41 2.08
C PHE A 135 3.70 -8.94 1.68
N ILE A 136 4.12 -8.75 0.42
CA ILE A 136 5.45 -9.14 -0.05
C ILE A 136 6.54 -8.43 0.76
N TYR A 137 6.41 -7.14 1.02
CA TYR A 137 7.38 -6.38 1.82
C TYR A 137 7.42 -6.85 3.27
N SER A 138 6.25 -7.17 3.87
CA SER A 138 6.15 -7.69 5.23
C SER A 138 6.83 -9.06 5.37
N VAL A 139 6.57 -9.98 4.45
CA VAL A 139 7.20 -11.31 4.43
C VAL A 139 8.71 -11.20 4.25
N ASN A 140 9.18 -10.34 3.34
CA ASN A 140 10.62 -10.11 3.16
C ASN A 140 11.29 -9.59 4.43
N ASN A 141 10.59 -8.74 5.19
CA ASN A 141 11.10 -8.20 6.46
C ASN A 141 11.13 -9.28 7.54
N LEU A 142 10.10 -10.10 7.61
CA LEU A 142 10.04 -11.24 8.52
C LEU A 142 11.21 -12.20 8.27
N ILE A 143 11.50 -12.53 7.00
CA ILE A 143 12.63 -13.39 6.61
C ILE A 143 13.96 -12.76 7.05
N LYS A 144 14.13 -11.44 6.89
CA LYS A 144 15.34 -10.73 7.34
C LYS A 144 15.51 -10.82 8.85
N SER A 145 14.44 -10.61 9.63
CA SER A 145 14.47 -10.69 11.10
C SER A 145 14.84 -12.10 11.57
N ILE A 146 14.28 -13.14 10.94
CA ILE A 146 14.62 -14.54 11.24
C ILE A 146 16.10 -14.82 10.94
N LYS A 147 16.60 -14.40 9.77
CA LYS A 147 18.02 -14.59 9.41
C LYS A 147 18.98 -13.89 10.37
N THR A 148 18.63 -12.71 10.84
CA THR A 148 19.45 -11.95 11.81
C THR A 148 19.54 -12.67 13.16
N ILE A 149 18.49 -13.36 13.57
CA ILE A 149 18.48 -14.15 14.81
C ILE A 149 19.23 -15.47 14.62
N ALA A 150 19.02 -16.16 13.48
CA ALA A 150 19.65 -17.43 13.18
C ALA A 150 21.18 -17.30 12.92
N GLY A 151 21.62 -16.25 12.20
CA GLY A 151 23.04 -16.03 11.88
C GLY A 151 23.89 -15.73 13.12
N LYS A 152 23.34 -15.14 14.18
CA LYS A 152 24.06 -14.87 15.43
C LYS A 152 24.17 -16.07 16.37
N LYS A 153 23.41 -17.15 16.08
CA LYS A 153 23.53 -18.42 16.82
C LYS A 153 24.72 -19.24 16.34
N GLY A 154 25.24 -18.95 15.12
CA GLY A 154 26.43 -19.60 14.58
C GLY A 154 27.76 -19.07 15.16
N ASP A 155 27.81 -17.78 15.56
CA ASP A 155 29.03 -17.15 16.07
C ASP A 155 29.27 -17.34 17.59
N MET A 156 28.32 -17.98 18.29
CA MET A 156 28.45 -18.27 19.74
C MET A 156 28.87 -19.72 20.02
N ASN A 157 29.14 -20.52 19.01
CA ASN A 157 29.56 -21.94 19.15
C ASN A 157 30.94 -22.21 18.53
N VAL A 158 31.83 -21.17 18.48
CA VAL A 158 33.26 -21.35 18.16
C VAL A 158 34.11 -20.84 19.27
#